data_272bf0afa2be94312165dcb32bea1c37
#
_entry.id   272bf0afa2be94312165dcb32bea1c37
#
_cell.length_a   1.000
_cell.length_b   1.000
_cell.length_c   1.000
_cell.angle_alpha   90.00
_cell.angle_beta   90.00
_cell.angle_gamma   90.00
#
_symmetry.space_group_name_H-M   'P 1'
#
loop_
_entity.id
_entity.type
_entity.pdbx_description
1 polymer ?
#
loop_
_entity_poly.entity_id
_entity_poly.type
_entity_poly.pdbx_seq_one_letter_code
_entity_poly.pdbx_strand_id
1 'polypeptide(L)'
;MSKLTEESLEFARKHIEKFYDSDFFPKTFEFEAIWHCWDEVKSELSSKNIDKLSISNPRTLTSKKSKEGFRIVHQLEPINSLIYTALVHSVAEKIEQARVDINKKVACSYRIKINDGSFFSNNNGFLNFSTQSKELANTYQYVLATDITDFYNQIYLHRLNNAIESANQMSNNVSHEIERFLSKLNNKASKGIPVGPAASIILAEAIMIDIDNFLINKGVFH
;
A
#
# COMPACT_ATOMS: atom_id res chain seq x y z
N MET A 1 -22.01 6.31 -3.62
CA MET A 1 -21.61 4.94 -3.21
C MET A 1 -20.71 4.39 -4.29
N SER A 2 -19.51 4.03 -3.91
CA SER A 2 -18.49 3.59 -4.86
C SER A 2 -18.59 2.08 -5.10
N LYS A 3 -18.29 1.68 -6.33
CA LYS A 3 -18.14 0.29 -6.74
C LYS A 3 -16.71 0.05 -7.18
N LEU A 4 -16.26 -1.18 -7.11
CA LEU A 4 -14.99 -1.57 -7.74
C LEU A 4 -15.16 -1.58 -9.25
N THR A 5 -14.17 -1.05 -9.97
CA THR A 5 -14.16 -1.11 -11.42
C THR A 5 -13.64 -2.46 -11.90
N GLU A 6 -14.12 -2.94 -13.04
CA GLU A 6 -13.62 -4.17 -13.62
C GLU A 6 -12.12 -4.09 -13.93
N GLU A 7 -11.64 -2.93 -14.35
CA GLU A 7 -10.22 -2.66 -14.59
C GLU A 7 -9.39 -2.88 -13.33
N SER A 8 -9.82 -2.32 -12.18
CA SER A 8 -9.11 -2.50 -10.92
C SER A 8 -9.16 -3.94 -10.42
N LEU A 9 -10.24 -4.66 -10.67
CA LEU A 9 -10.36 -6.08 -10.35
C LEU A 9 -9.45 -6.95 -11.24
N GLU A 10 -9.39 -6.67 -12.54
CA GLU A 10 -8.45 -7.36 -13.46
C GLU A 10 -6.99 -7.08 -13.07
N PHE A 11 -6.68 -5.84 -12.70
CA PHE A 11 -5.36 -5.54 -12.16
C PHE A 11 -5.06 -6.34 -10.90
N ALA A 12 -6.00 -6.37 -9.94
CA ALA A 12 -5.84 -7.11 -8.67
C ALA A 12 -5.63 -8.61 -8.91
N ARG A 13 -6.38 -9.21 -9.84
CA ARG A 13 -6.18 -10.59 -10.27
C ARG A 13 -4.75 -10.81 -10.75
N LYS A 14 -4.32 -10.05 -11.77
CA LYS A 14 -2.98 -10.16 -12.36
C LYS A 14 -1.88 -9.95 -11.32
N HIS A 15 -2.09 -9.00 -10.40
CA HIS A 15 -1.13 -8.72 -9.33
C HIS A 15 -0.94 -9.94 -8.43
N ILE A 16 -2.04 -10.52 -7.96
CA ILE A 16 -2.01 -11.67 -7.05
C ILE A 16 -1.50 -12.94 -7.77
N GLU A 17 -1.86 -13.14 -9.04
CA GLU A 17 -1.31 -14.25 -9.84
C GLU A 17 0.21 -14.17 -9.96
N LYS A 18 0.76 -12.97 -10.12
CA LYS A 18 2.18 -12.73 -10.40
C LYS A 18 3.04 -12.61 -9.14
N PHE A 19 2.53 -11.93 -8.11
CA PHE A 19 3.31 -11.55 -6.91
C PHE A 19 2.74 -12.11 -5.61
N TYR A 20 1.65 -12.87 -5.66
CA TYR A 20 0.87 -13.31 -4.51
C TYR A 20 0.23 -12.15 -3.72
N ASP A 21 -0.44 -12.48 -2.64
CA ASP A 21 -1.12 -11.53 -1.75
C ASP A 21 -0.23 -11.05 -0.60
N SER A 22 0.85 -11.77 -0.32
CA SER A 22 1.81 -11.45 0.74
C SER A 22 3.12 -12.23 0.55
N ASP A 23 4.23 -11.58 0.87
CA ASP A 23 5.57 -12.20 0.87
C ASP A 23 5.83 -13.14 2.05
N PHE A 24 4.93 -13.16 3.05
CA PHE A 24 5.14 -13.87 4.31
C PHE A 24 4.45 -15.23 4.37
N PHE A 25 3.57 -15.53 3.43
CA PHE A 25 2.75 -16.74 3.42
C PHE A 25 2.84 -17.47 2.09
N PRO A 26 2.67 -18.79 2.10
CA PRO A 26 2.49 -19.51 0.85
C PRO A 26 1.18 -19.05 0.17
N LYS A 27 1.16 -19.17 -1.15
CA LYS A 27 -0.05 -18.89 -1.94
C LYS A 27 -1.20 -19.77 -1.44
N THR A 28 -2.34 -19.15 -1.19
CA THR A 28 -3.56 -19.85 -0.80
C THR A 28 -4.15 -20.57 -2.02
N PHE A 29 -4.55 -21.84 -1.85
CA PHE A 29 -5.13 -22.63 -2.93
C PHE A 29 -6.51 -22.13 -3.38
N GLU A 30 -7.20 -21.38 -2.54
CA GLU A 30 -8.51 -20.78 -2.83
C GLU A 30 -8.45 -19.83 -4.03
N PHE A 31 -7.30 -19.21 -4.31
CA PHE A 31 -7.15 -18.38 -5.49
C PHE A 31 -7.37 -19.15 -6.78
N GLU A 32 -6.98 -20.41 -6.86
CA GLU A 32 -7.21 -21.25 -8.05
C GLU A 32 -8.71 -21.44 -8.31
N ALA A 33 -9.50 -21.66 -7.26
CA ALA A 33 -10.94 -21.76 -7.38
C ALA A 33 -11.58 -20.42 -7.83
N ILE A 34 -11.08 -19.29 -7.28
CA ILE A 34 -11.52 -17.95 -7.69
C ILE A 34 -11.20 -17.70 -9.17
N TRP A 35 -10.02 -18.08 -9.63
CA TRP A 35 -9.63 -17.91 -11.04
C TRP A 35 -10.47 -18.78 -11.99
N HIS A 36 -10.89 -19.94 -11.54
CA HIS A 36 -11.76 -20.81 -12.31
C HIS A 36 -13.16 -20.19 -12.57
N CYS A 37 -13.68 -19.43 -11.59
CA CYS A 37 -14.97 -18.74 -11.67
C CYS A 37 -14.79 -17.22 -11.76
N TRP A 38 -13.72 -16.74 -12.43
CA TRP A 38 -13.34 -15.33 -12.36
C TRP A 38 -14.39 -14.37 -12.88
N ASP A 39 -15.07 -14.69 -13.95
CA ASP A 39 -16.06 -13.79 -14.54
C ASP A 39 -17.27 -13.58 -13.61
N GLU A 40 -17.69 -14.64 -12.91
CA GLU A 40 -18.75 -14.56 -11.89
C GLU A 40 -18.29 -13.75 -10.69
N VAL A 41 -17.08 -14.01 -10.18
CA VAL A 41 -16.51 -13.28 -9.04
C VAL A 41 -16.34 -11.80 -9.38
N LYS A 42 -15.79 -11.48 -10.53
CA LYS A 42 -15.62 -10.11 -11.01
C LYS A 42 -16.97 -9.39 -11.13
N SER A 43 -17.96 -10.02 -11.77
CA SER A 43 -19.31 -9.48 -11.91
C SER A 43 -19.97 -9.22 -10.55
N GLU A 44 -19.84 -10.15 -9.62
CA GLU A 44 -20.37 -10.01 -8.26
C GLU A 44 -19.72 -8.85 -7.49
N LEU A 45 -18.40 -8.76 -7.51
CA LEU A 45 -17.65 -7.71 -6.81
C LEU A 45 -17.88 -6.32 -7.44
N SER A 46 -17.98 -6.22 -8.77
CA SER A 46 -18.22 -4.94 -9.46
C SER A 46 -19.69 -4.48 -9.38
N SER A 47 -20.63 -5.40 -9.19
CA SER A 47 -22.05 -5.06 -9.08
C SER A 47 -22.41 -4.45 -7.73
N LYS A 48 -21.76 -4.86 -6.65
CA LYS A 48 -22.06 -4.45 -5.27
C LYS A 48 -21.37 -3.14 -4.89
N ASN A 49 -22.02 -2.38 -4.03
CA ASN A 49 -21.38 -1.28 -3.34
C ASN A 49 -20.35 -1.83 -2.33
N ILE A 50 -19.21 -1.17 -2.18
CA ILE A 50 -18.10 -1.60 -1.31
C ILE A 50 -18.54 -1.72 0.15
N ASP A 51 -19.43 -0.84 0.62
CA ASP A 51 -19.96 -0.87 1.98
C ASP A 51 -20.78 -2.12 2.31
N LYS A 52 -21.34 -2.78 1.28
CA LYS A 52 -22.13 -4.02 1.39
C LYS A 52 -21.30 -5.29 1.28
N LEU A 53 -20.01 -5.16 0.93
CA LEU A 53 -19.14 -6.32 0.87
C LEU A 53 -18.84 -6.84 2.29
N SER A 54 -18.84 -8.16 2.41
CA SER A 54 -18.45 -8.84 3.65
C SER A 54 -16.94 -8.82 3.75
N ILE A 55 -16.42 -8.22 4.81
CA ILE A 55 -14.99 -8.16 5.11
C ILE A 55 -14.76 -8.95 6.39
N SER A 56 -13.89 -9.95 6.32
CA SER A 56 -13.45 -10.76 7.45
C SER A 56 -12.09 -10.29 7.97
N ASN A 57 -11.81 -10.62 9.22
CA ASN A 57 -10.52 -10.28 9.83
C ASN A 57 -9.38 -11.06 9.17
N PRO A 58 -8.19 -10.46 9.06
CA PRO A 58 -7.03 -11.16 8.55
C PRO A 58 -6.53 -12.21 9.53
N ARG A 59 -5.86 -13.23 9.03
CA ARG A 59 -5.02 -14.08 9.87
C ARG A 59 -3.78 -13.31 10.28
N THR A 60 -3.49 -13.31 11.57
CA THR A 60 -2.36 -12.58 12.14
C THR A 60 -1.33 -13.57 12.65
N LEU A 61 -0.08 -13.43 12.20
CA LEU A 61 1.04 -14.26 12.64
C LEU A 61 2.24 -13.39 13.01
N THR A 62 3.17 -13.99 13.73
CA THR A 62 4.46 -13.37 14.03
C THR A 62 5.53 -13.94 13.10
N SER A 63 6.21 -13.08 12.37
CA SER A 63 7.37 -13.42 11.54
C SER A 63 8.65 -12.91 12.19
N LYS A 64 9.71 -13.71 12.16
CA LYS A 64 11.01 -13.33 12.72
C LYS A 64 11.66 -12.25 11.86
N LYS A 65 11.98 -11.10 12.46
CA LYS A 65 12.68 -9.98 11.79
C LYS A 65 14.19 -10.05 12.00
N SER A 66 14.64 -10.46 13.19
CA SER A 66 16.04 -10.56 13.59
C SER A 66 16.21 -11.63 14.69
N LYS A 67 17.40 -11.73 15.28
CA LYS A 67 17.62 -12.66 16.41
C LYS A 67 16.65 -12.42 17.58
N GLU A 68 16.31 -11.18 17.84
CA GLU A 68 15.52 -10.76 19.03
C GLU A 68 14.22 -10.03 18.64
N GLY A 69 13.97 -9.81 17.36
CA GLY A 69 12.83 -9.04 16.86
C GLY A 69 11.82 -9.87 16.11
N PHE A 70 10.53 -9.57 16.30
CA PHE A 70 9.42 -10.14 15.57
C PHE A 70 8.63 -9.04 14.88
N ARG A 71 7.95 -9.40 13.80
CA ARG A 71 7.03 -8.56 13.06
C ARG A 71 5.65 -9.24 13.06
N ILE A 72 4.61 -8.47 13.34
CA ILE A 72 3.25 -8.93 13.12
C ILE A 72 2.97 -8.81 11.63
N VAL A 73 2.51 -9.90 11.03
CA VAL A 73 2.19 -9.98 9.59
C VAL A 73 0.75 -10.47 9.41
N HIS A 74 0.12 -10.04 8.33
CA HIS A 74 -1.28 -10.29 8.07
C HIS A 74 -1.47 -11.04 6.76
N GLN A 75 -2.28 -12.09 6.78
CA GLN A 75 -2.81 -12.74 5.60
C GLN A 75 -4.29 -12.40 5.48
N LEU A 76 -4.66 -11.76 4.40
CA LEU A 76 -6.04 -11.46 4.08
C LEU A 76 -6.73 -12.71 3.53
N GLU A 77 -8.04 -12.82 3.74
CA GLU A 77 -8.83 -13.79 2.98
C GLU A 77 -8.79 -13.44 1.49
N PRO A 78 -8.80 -14.41 0.56
CA PRO A 78 -8.56 -14.17 -0.86
C PRO A 78 -9.44 -13.08 -1.49
N ILE A 79 -10.74 -13.06 -1.17
CA ILE A 79 -11.65 -12.02 -1.65
C ILE A 79 -11.28 -10.64 -1.08
N ASN A 80 -10.86 -10.58 0.19
CA ASN A 80 -10.41 -9.33 0.80
C ASN A 80 -9.10 -8.84 0.17
N SER A 81 -8.19 -9.74 -0.21
CA SER A 81 -6.96 -9.40 -0.94
C SER A 81 -7.28 -8.77 -2.29
N LEU A 82 -8.25 -9.32 -3.03
CA LEU A 82 -8.72 -8.76 -4.31
C LEU A 82 -9.32 -7.37 -4.12
N ILE A 83 -10.25 -7.22 -3.17
CA ILE A 83 -10.91 -5.94 -2.88
C ILE A 83 -9.88 -4.89 -2.47
N TYR A 84 -8.96 -5.23 -1.57
CA TYR A 84 -7.94 -4.32 -1.08
C TYR A 84 -7.01 -3.85 -2.18
N THR A 85 -6.52 -4.79 -2.99
CA THR A 85 -5.64 -4.50 -4.12
C THR A 85 -6.35 -3.63 -5.16
N ALA A 86 -7.60 -3.92 -5.49
CA ALA A 86 -8.40 -3.14 -6.44
C ALA A 86 -8.70 -1.72 -5.93
N LEU A 87 -9.03 -1.56 -4.64
CA LEU A 87 -9.24 -0.24 -4.02
C LEU A 87 -7.98 0.62 -4.12
N VAL A 88 -6.83 0.07 -3.74
CA VAL A 88 -5.58 0.81 -3.75
C VAL A 88 -5.10 1.08 -5.19
N HIS A 89 -5.33 0.16 -6.12
CA HIS A 89 -5.05 0.40 -7.55
C HIS A 89 -5.72 1.69 -8.05
N SER A 90 -6.96 1.95 -7.66
CA SER A 90 -7.72 3.11 -8.14
C SER A 90 -7.16 4.49 -7.69
N VAL A 91 -6.28 4.52 -6.69
CA VAL A 91 -5.66 5.75 -6.16
C VAL A 91 -4.14 5.79 -6.34
N ALA A 92 -3.53 4.68 -6.72
CA ALA A 92 -2.07 4.50 -6.72
C ALA A 92 -1.34 5.52 -7.60
N GLU A 93 -1.80 5.76 -8.82
CA GLU A 93 -1.18 6.74 -9.74
C GLU A 93 -1.27 8.18 -9.20
N LYS A 94 -2.37 8.51 -8.53
CA LYS A 94 -2.56 9.83 -7.93
C LYS A 94 -1.65 10.05 -6.74
N ILE A 95 -1.46 9.01 -5.93
CA ILE A 95 -0.48 9.03 -4.84
C ILE A 95 0.92 9.28 -5.43
N GLU A 96 1.32 8.57 -6.49
CA GLU A 96 2.63 8.79 -7.12
C GLU A 96 2.78 10.21 -7.67
N GLN A 97 1.76 10.76 -8.32
CA GLN A 97 1.79 12.12 -8.84
C GLN A 97 1.94 13.19 -7.75
N ALA A 98 1.46 12.92 -6.55
CA ALA A 98 1.57 13.82 -5.39
C ALA A 98 2.90 13.68 -4.63
N ARG A 99 3.62 12.57 -4.82
CA ARG A 99 4.94 12.36 -4.19
C ARG A 99 5.99 13.31 -4.75
N VAL A 100 7.01 13.52 -3.97
CA VAL A 100 8.20 14.27 -4.40
C VAL A 100 8.76 13.69 -5.70
N ASP A 101 9.09 14.55 -6.65
CA ASP A 101 9.62 14.15 -7.95
C ASP A 101 10.87 13.27 -7.78
N ILE A 102 10.93 12.18 -8.54
CA ILE A 102 12.03 11.20 -8.48
C ILE A 102 13.41 11.82 -8.76
N ASN A 103 13.46 12.87 -9.58
CA ASN A 103 14.70 13.56 -9.91
C ASN A 103 15.32 14.31 -8.72
N LYS A 104 14.52 14.59 -7.69
CA LYS A 104 15.05 15.17 -6.43
C LYS A 104 15.79 14.15 -5.58
N LYS A 105 15.70 12.86 -5.91
CA LYS A 105 16.40 11.75 -5.23
C LYS A 105 16.15 11.69 -3.73
N VAL A 106 14.98 12.08 -3.27
CA VAL A 106 14.59 12.10 -1.86
C VAL A 106 13.81 10.82 -1.53
N ALA A 107 12.63 10.66 -2.05
CA ALA A 107 11.79 9.46 -1.88
C ALA A 107 12.14 8.42 -2.95
N CYS A 108 13.22 7.66 -2.75
CA CYS A 108 13.79 6.79 -3.78
C CYS A 108 13.06 5.45 -3.95
N SER A 109 12.53 4.88 -2.86
CA SER A 109 11.99 3.52 -2.84
C SER A 109 10.52 3.48 -3.25
N TYR A 110 10.08 2.30 -3.67
CA TYR A 110 8.67 1.98 -3.96
C TYR A 110 7.97 2.98 -4.89
N ARG A 111 8.67 3.44 -5.94
CA ARG A 111 8.07 4.32 -6.95
C ARG A 111 6.98 3.56 -7.71
N ILE A 112 5.79 4.16 -7.77
CA ILE A 112 4.62 3.53 -8.33
C ILE A 112 4.62 3.74 -9.85
N LYS A 113 4.53 2.65 -10.58
CA LYS A 113 4.34 2.63 -12.03
C LYS A 113 3.51 1.40 -12.36
N ILE A 114 2.22 1.61 -12.54
CA ILE A 114 1.28 0.53 -12.86
C ILE A 114 1.61 -0.02 -14.25
N ASN A 115 1.87 -1.31 -14.29
CA ASN A 115 2.11 -2.03 -15.53
C ASN A 115 1.82 -3.52 -15.34
N ASP A 116 0.89 -4.06 -16.13
CA ASP A 116 0.57 -5.48 -16.22
C ASP A 116 0.56 -6.23 -14.88
N GLY A 117 -0.27 -5.76 -13.95
CA GLY A 117 -0.40 -6.31 -12.61
C GLY A 117 0.70 -5.92 -11.61
N SER A 118 1.72 -5.15 -12.01
CA SER A 118 2.72 -4.62 -11.09
C SER A 118 2.38 -3.21 -10.64
N PHE A 119 2.50 -2.94 -9.34
CA PHE A 119 2.40 -1.59 -8.80
C PHE A 119 3.69 -0.79 -8.95
N PHE A 120 4.84 -1.45 -8.99
CA PHE A 120 6.13 -0.80 -8.86
C PHE A 120 6.97 -0.89 -10.11
N SER A 121 7.76 0.15 -10.35
CA SER A 121 8.82 0.12 -11.35
C SER A 121 10.04 -0.65 -10.81
N ASN A 122 10.77 -1.33 -11.70
CA ASN A 122 12.08 -1.89 -11.41
C ASN A 122 13.12 -0.76 -11.35
N ASN A 123 13.13 0.03 -10.30
CA ASN A 123 13.98 1.23 -10.17
C ASN A 123 14.96 1.09 -9.03
N ASN A 124 15.73 0.12 -8.88
CA ASN A 124 16.86 0.05 -7.92
C ASN A 124 16.76 0.98 -6.69
N GLY A 125 15.54 1.19 -6.14
CA GLY A 125 15.25 2.22 -5.16
C GLY A 125 16.17 2.19 -3.94
N PHE A 126 16.48 0.98 -3.42
CA PHE A 126 17.44 0.81 -2.34
C PHE A 126 18.87 1.19 -2.75
N LEU A 127 19.30 0.89 -3.97
CA LEU A 127 20.61 1.27 -4.48
C LEU A 127 20.71 2.79 -4.62
N ASN A 128 19.68 3.43 -5.16
CA ASN A 128 19.59 4.87 -5.28
C ASN A 128 19.67 5.56 -3.91
N PHE A 129 18.89 5.09 -2.95
CA PHE A 129 18.95 5.56 -1.57
C PHE A 129 20.33 5.39 -0.95
N SER A 130 20.94 4.22 -1.07
CA SER A 130 22.26 3.94 -0.50
C SER A 130 23.36 4.81 -1.13
N THR A 131 23.31 5.00 -2.45
CA THR A 131 24.27 5.86 -3.15
C THR A 131 24.12 7.31 -2.75
N GLN A 132 22.90 7.83 -2.75
CA GLN A 132 22.60 9.20 -2.34
C GLN A 132 23.00 9.46 -0.89
N SER A 133 22.70 8.54 0.01
CA SER A 133 23.07 8.65 1.43
C SER A 133 24.59 8.73 1.62
N LYS A 134 25.36 7.96 0.86
CA LYS A 134 26.84 8.02 0.90
C LYS A 134 27.37 9.34 0.36
N GLU A 135 26.83 9.84 -0.76
CA GLU A 135 27.21 11.13 -1.33
C GLU A 135 26.95 12.27 -0.35
N LEU A 136 25.79 12.30 0.28
CA LEU A 136 25.43 13.29 1.29
C LEU A 136 26.31 13.19 2.55
N ALA A 137 26.58 11.97 3.03
CA ALA A 137 27.47 11.75 4.18
C ALA A 137 28.91 12.25 3.95
N ASN A 138 29.37 12.31 2.70
CA ASN A 138 30.67 12.91 2.35
C ASN A 138 30.62 14.45 2.29
N THR A 139 29.43 15.01 2.15
CA THR A 139 29.23 16.46 1.98
C THR A 139 28.94 17.15 3.31
N TYR A 140 28.19 16.49 4.18
CA TYR A 140 27.73 17.07 5.45
C TYR A 140 28.50 16.52 6.65
N GLN A 141 28.79 17.40 7.61
CA GLN A 141 29.53 17.05 8.84
C GLN A 141 28.69 16.15 9.77
N TYR A 142 27.39 16.25 9.74
CA TYR A 142 26.47 15.49 10.58
C TYR A 142 25.46 14.73 9.75
N VAL A 143 25.24 13.46 10.10
CA VAL A 143 24.25 12.58 9.48
C VAL A 143 23.38 12.02 10.60
N LEU A 144 22.07 12.17 10.46
CA LEU A 144 21.08 11.57 11.35
C LEU A 144 20.39 10.42 10.62
N ALA A 145 20.55 9.20 11.13
CA ALA A 145 19.77 8.05 10.66
C ALA A 145 18.59 7.80 11.60
N THR A 146 17.39 7.74 11.04
CA THR A 146 16.16 7.48 11.78
C THR A 146 15.34 6.37 11.12
N ASP A 147 14.52 5.70 11.90
CA ASP A 147 13.57 4.68 11.43
C ASP A 147 12.24 4.85 12.19
N ILE A 148 11.13 4.62 11.51
CA ILE A 148 9.81 4.69 12.13
C ILE A 148 9.45 3.31 12.67
N THR A 149 9.41 3.20 13.99
CA THR A 149 9.08 1.95 14.66
C THR A 149 7.63 1.58 14.42
N ASP A 150 7.41 0.33 13.98
CA ASP A 150 6.08 -0.27 13.80
C ASP A 150 5.15 0.55 12.89
N PHE A 151 5.71 1.11 11.82
CA PHE A 151 5.08 2.13 10.99
C PHE A 151 3.65 1.76 10.57
N TYR A 152 3.46 0.60 9.94
CA TYR A 152 2.16 0.17 9.39
C TYR A 152 1.07 0.07 10.47
N ASN A 153 1.40 -0.44 11.66
CA ASN A 153 0.45 -0.57 12.75
C ASN A 153 0.12 0.77 13.44
N GLN A 154 0.95 1.80 13.24
CA GLN A 154 0.74 3.13 13.83
C GLN A 154 0.04 4.11 12.89
N ILE A 155 -0.22 3.76 11.63
CA ILE A 155 -0.95 4.62 10.68
C ILE A 155 -2.41 4.76 11.15
N TYR A 156 -2.81 6.00 11.47
CA TYR A 156 -4.21 6.33 11.77
C TYR A 156 -5.03 6.38 10.48
N LEU A 157 -6.14 5.64 10.43
CA LEU A 157 -6.96 5.48 9.21
C LEU A 157 -7.54 6.81 8.72
N HIS A 158 -7.96 7.69 9.65
CA HIS A 158 -8.44 9.02 9.28
C HIS A 158 -7.33 9.90 8.66
N ARG A 159 -6.09 9.81 9.17
CA ARG A 159 -4.94 10.51 8.57
C ARG A 159 -4.63 9.98 7.18
N LEU A 160 -4.72 8.68 7.01
CA LEU A 160 -4.57 8.02 5.71
C LEU A 160 -5.65 8.49 4.72
N ASN A 161 -6.91 8.53 5.16
CA ASN A 161 -8.00 9.07 4.34
C ASN A 161 -7.67 10.48 3.83
N ASN A 162 -7.28 11.39 4.75
CA ASN A 162 -6.93 12.77 4.40
C ASN A 162 -5.74 12.84 3.42
N ALA A 163 -4.72 12.00 3.61
CA ALA A 163 -3.56 11.95 2.70
C ALA A 163 -3.96 11.51 1.29
N ILE A 164 -4.82 10.49 1.17
CA ILE A 164 -5.34 10.00 -0.11
C ILE A 164 -6.23 11.07 -0.77
N GLU A 165 -7.09 11.74 -0.02
CA GLU A 165 -7.93 12.83 -0.56
C GLU A 165 -7.08 13.97 -1.10
N SER A 166 -6.06 14.40 -0.35
CA SER A 166 -5.13 15.45 -0.76
C SER A 166 -4.37 15.07 -2.03
N ALA A 167 -3.94 13.83 -2.16
CA ALA A 167 -3.26 13.33 -3.35
C ALA A 167 -4.20 13.20 -4.55
N ASN A 168 -5.44 12.80 -4.34
CA ASN A 168 -6.36 12.46 -5.42
C ASN A 168 -7.02 13.70 -6.06
N GLN A 169 -7.06 14.87 -5.40
CA GLN A 169 -7.66 16.14 -5.88
C GLN A 169 -9.07 15.99 -6.51
N MET A 170 -9.65 14.81 -6.45
CA MET A 170 -10.98 14.50 -6.94
C MET A 170 -11.85 14.06 -5.76
N SER A 171 -13.07 14.56 -5.71
CA SER A 171 -14.08 14.18 -4.73
C SER A 171 -14.60 12.74 -4.92
N ASN A 172 -13.70 11.79 -5.07
CA ASN A 172 -14.07 10.40 -5.15
C ASN A 172 -14.14 9.84 -3.73
N ASN A 173 -15.26 9.24 -3.37
CA ASN A 173 -15.45 8.57 -2.09
C ASN A 173 -14.51 7.37 -1.86
N VAL A 174 -13.52 7.14 -2.73
CA VAL A 174 -12.62 5.98 -2.67
C VAL A 174 -11.74 6.01 -1.43
N SER A 175 -11.26 7.18 -1.01
CA SER A 175 -10.48 7.33 0.24
C SER A 175 -11.28 6.87 1.45
N HIS A 176 -12.54 7.26 1.54
CA HIS A 176 -13.46 6.80 2.59
C HIS A 176 -13.76 5.31 2.51
N GLU A 177 -13.85 4.75 1.29
CA GLU A 177 -14.06 3.31 1.14
C GLU A 177 -12.82 2.51 1.58
N ILE A 178 -11.61 3.03 1.32
CA ILE A 178 -10.36 2.45 1.84
C ILE A 178 -10.34 2.51 3.38
N GLU A 179 -10.67 3.66 3.97
CA GLU A 179 -10.77 3.81 5.43
C GLU A 179 -11.78 2.83 6.03
N ARG A 180 -12.97 2.72 5.45
CA ARG A 180 -14.02 1.78 5.89
C ARG A 180 -13.60 0.33 5.76
N PHE A 181 -12.97 -0.03 4.64
CA PHE A 181 -12.45 -1.37 4.43
C PHE A 181 -11.45 -1.73 5.51
N LEU A 182 -10.44 -0.87 5.73
CA LEU A 182 -9.41 -1.09 6.75
C LEU A 182 -9.99 -1.11 8.17
N SER A 183 -10.96 -0.25 8.46
CA SER A 183 -11.66 -0.27 9.76
C SER A 183 -12.39 -1.58 10.00
N LYS A 184 -13.12 -2.10 9.00
CA LYS A 184 -13.78 -3.41 9.09
C LYS A 184 -12.76 -4.53 9.29
N LEU A 185 -11.68 -4.50 8.52
CA LEU A 185 -10.59 -5.48 8.58
C LEU A 185 -9.94 -5.53 9.98
N ASN A 186 -9.85 -4.38 10.65
CA ASN A 186 -9.22 -4.21 11.96
C ASN A 186 -10.23 -4.21 13.13
N ASN A 187 -11.39 -4.85 13.00
CA ASN A 187 -12.41 -4.86 14.05
C ASN A 187 -12.80 -3.47 14.55
N LYS A 188 -12.92 -2.50 13.64
CA LYS A 188 -13.23 -1.09 13.91
C LYS A 188 -12.14 -0.34 14.68
N ALA A 189 -10.92 -0.84 14.75
CA ALA A 189 -9.81 -0.06 15.26
C ALA A 189 -9.53 1.13 14.33
N SER A 190 -9.13 2.25 14.91
CA SER A 190 -8.88 3.51 14.20
C SER A 190 -7.50 3.61 13.57
N LYS A 191 -6.66 2.59 13.71
CA LYS A 191 -5.28 2.56 13.22
C LYS A 191 -4.86 1.17 12.78
N GLY A 192 -3.82 1.14 11.95
CA GLY A 192 -3.18 -0.06 11.41
C GLY A 192 -3.62 -0.37 9.99
N ILE A 193 -2.62 -0.70 9.17
CA ILE A 193 -2.82 -1.28 7.84
C ILE A 193 -2.13 -2.65 7.78
N PRO A 194 -2.60 -3.58 6.93
CA PRO A 194 -2.02 -4.92 6.87
C PRO A 194 -0.53 -4.90 6.53
N VAL A 195 0.26 -5.70 7.23
CA VAL A 195 1.68 -5.94 6.89
C VAL A 195 1.77 -7.17 6.01
N GLY A 196 2.27 -7.02 4.79
CA GLY A 196 2.42 -8.08 3.80
C GLY A 196 1.95 -7.70 2.41
N PRO A 197 0.70 -7.26 2.21
CA PRO A 197 0.22 -6.86 0.89
C PRO A 197 0.97 -5.68 0.29
N ALA A 198 1.30 -5.73 -1.00
CA ALA A 198 1.93 -4.64 -1.74
C ALA A 198 1.09 -3.35 -1.74
N ALA A 199 -0.23 -3.47 -1.70
CA ALA A 199 -1.16 -2.35 -1.55
C ALA A 199 -0.88 -1.50 -0.30
N SER A 200 -0.47 -2.12 0.80
CA SER A 200 -0.11 -1.40 2.04
C SER A 200 1.13 -0.52 1.88
N ILE A 201 2.07 -0.90 1.04
CA ILE A 201 3.25 -0.07 0.73
C ILE A 201 2.81 1.26 0.10
N ILE A 202 1.88 1.21 -0.85
CA ILE A 202 1.35 2.40 -1.52
C ILE A 202 0.66 3.35 -0.53
N LEU A 203 -0.15 2.79 0.37
CA LEU A 203 -0.82 3.59 1.40
C LEU A 203 0.17 4.19 2.41
N ALA A 204 1.24 3.47 2.73
CA ALA A 204 2.32 3.97 3.57
C ALA A 204 3.05 5.16 2.89
N GLU A 205 3.31 5.05 1.58
CA GLU A 205 3.90 6.15 0.80
C GLU A 205 2.98 7.39 0.76
N ALA A 206 1.65 7.21 0.72
CA ALA A 206 0.72 8.33 0.79
C ALA A 206 0.86 9.13 2.09
N ILE A 207 1.07 8.47 3.23
CA ILE A 207 1.31 9.13 4.53
C ILE A 207 2.63 9.91 4.54
N MET A 208 3.64 9.44 3.81
CA MET A 208 4.96 10.08 3.79
C MET A 208 5.01 11.37 2.96
N ILE A 209 4.06 11.62 2.05
CA ILE A 209 4.06 12.80 1.17
C ILE A 209 4.21 14.11 1.94
N ASP A 210 3.45 14.32 2.99
CA ASP A 210 3.50 15.55 3.78
C ASP A 210 4.81 15.67 4.56
N ILE A 211 5.35 14.54 5.04
CA ILE A 211 6.61 14.49 5.78
C ILE A 211 7.77 14.84 4.84
N ASP A 212 7.84 14.22 3.67
CA ASP A 212 8.86 14.48 2.66
C ASP A 212 8.86 15.95 2.23
N ASN A 213 7.67 16.49 1.92
CA ASN A 213 7.52 17.91 1.56
C ASN A 213 7.90 18.85 2.72
N PHE A 214 7.56 18.51 3.95
CA PHE A 214 7.95 19.29 5.11
C PHE A 214 9.47 19.34 5.28
N LEU A 215 10.14 18.21 5.19
CA LEU A 215 11.61 18.11 5.32
C LEU A 215 12.32 18.90 4.22
N ILE A 216 11.88 18.75 2.97
CA ILE A 216 12.42 19.52 1.84
C ILE A 216 12.26 21.03 2.06
N ASN A 217 11.08 21.47 2.50
CA ASN A 217 10.80 22.88 2.75
C ASN A 217 11.62 23.46 3.92
N LYS A 218 12.11 22.61 4.82
CA LYS A 218 13.06 22.98 5.89
C LYS A 218 14.52 22.92 5.47
N GLY A 219 14.81 22.57 4.24
CA GLY A 219 16.18 22.43 3.74
C GLY A 219 16.90 21.19 4.29
N VAL A 220 16.16 20.21 4.77
CA VAL A 220 16.70 18.91 5.20
C VAL A 220 16.80 18.02 3.97
N PHE A 221 18.01 17.54 3.69
CA PHE A 221 18.23 16.52 2.65
C PHE A 221 18.04 15.14 3.26
N HIS A 222 17.19 14.31 2.67
CA HIS A 222 16.84 12.98 3.18
C HIS A 222 16.59 11.96 2.05
#